data_116dbac5d5c344d9ca04d594fb5316a5
#
_entry.id   116dbac5d5c344d9ca04d594fb5316a5
#
_cell.length_a   1.000
_cell.length_b   1.000
_cell.length_c   1.000
_cell.angle_alpha   90.00
_cell.angle_beta   90.00
_cell.angle_gamma   90.00
#
_symmetry.space_group_name_H-M   'P 1'
#
loop_
_entity.id
_entity.type
_entity.pdbx_description
1 polymer ?
#
loop_
_entity_poly.entity_id
_entity_poly.type
_entity_poly.pdbx_seq_one_letter_code
_entity_poly.pdbx_strand_id
1 'polypeptide(L)'
;MREASLALGATRWQTVRYVLLPQAMPGILTGAILAVSRGAGEVAPILFTGAAYFLPFLPKAPTDQFMELGYHVFVLATQSPDVDATRPLLFGTVLVLLLLTFLLNLTAITLRARLRARLLGRN
;
A
#
# COMPACT_ATOMS: atom_id res chain seq x y z
N MET A 1 -4.45 -30.56 5.88
CA MET A 1 -3.00 -30.49 5.62
C MET A 1 -2.15 -30.25 6.86
N ARG A 2 -2.53 -29.34 7.78
CA ARG A 2 -1.80 -29.13 9.04
C ARG A 2 -1.71 -30.40 9.88
N GLU A 3 -2.83 -31.07 10.09
CA GLU A 3 -2.93 -32.31 10.88
C GLU A 3 -2.16 -33.46 10.24
N ALA A 4 -2.24 -33.59 8.91
CA ALA A 4 -1.48 -34.60 8.18
C ALA A 4 0.03 -34.41 8.32
N SER A 5 0.53 -33.17 8.27
CA SER A 5 1.95 -32.88 8.48
C SER A 5 2.41 -33.22 9.89
N LEU A 6 1.61 -32.91 10.90
CA LEU A 6 1.88 -33.24 12.30
C LEU A 6 1.83 -34.77 12.54
N ALA A 7 0.89 -35.49 11.91
CA ALA A 7 0.79 -36.94 11.98
C ALA A 7 2.00 -37.66 11.36
N LEU A 8 2.66 -37.03 10.36
CA LEU A 8 3.90 -37.50 9.77
C LEU A 8 5.15 -37.14 10.60
N GLY A 9 4.99 -36.60 11.82
CA GLY A 9 6.08 -36.30 12.72
C GLY A 9 6.75 -34.93 12.49
N ALA A 10 6.19 -34.06 11.66
CA ALA A 10 6.72 -32.72 11.48
C ALA A 10 6.52 -31.86 12.74
N THR A 11 7.51 -31.06 13.10
CA THR A 11 7.38 -30.07 14.17
C THR A 11 6.39 -28.96 13.77
N ARG A 12 5.84 -28.24 14.75
CA ARG A 12 4.93 -27.09 14.49
C ARG A 12 5.58 -26.04 13.59
N TRP A 13 6.87 -25.78 13.77
CA TRP A 13 7.62 -24.82 12.97
C TRP A 13 7.82 -25.31 11.53
N GLN A 14 8.15 -26.58 11.33
CA GLN A 14 8.24 -27.19 10.00
C GLN A 14 6.89 -27.15 9.26
N THR A 15 5.80 -27.48 9.96
CA THR A 15 4.44 -27.38 9.41
C THR A 15 4.09 -25.95 8.96
N VAL A 16 4.41 -24.95 9.79
CA VAL A 16 4.16 -23.55 9.43
C VAL A 16 5.01 -23.15 8.22
N ARG A 17 6.30 -23.39 8.26
CA ARG A 17 7.26 -22.90 7.26
C ARG A 17 7.12 -23.58 5.89
N TYR A 18 6.90 -24.90 5.88
CA TYR A 18 6.93 -25.68 4.65
C TYR A 18 5.55 -26.05 4.11
N VAL A 19 4.51 -26.01 4.93
CA VAL A 19 3.15 -26.36 4.50
C VAL A 19 2.22 -25.15 4.50
N LEU A 20 2.08 -24.45 5.64
CA LEU A 20 1.08 -23.40 5.77
C LEU A 20 1.51 -22.09 5.09
N LEU A 21 2.75 -21.64 5.28
CA LEU A 21 3.23 -20.38 4.76
C LEU A 21 3.19 -20.32 3.22
N PRO A 22 3.67 -21.34 2.47
CA PRO A 22 3.56 -21.34 1.02
C PRO A 22 2.12 -21.31 0.51
N GLN A 23 1.20 -21.98 1.19
CA GLN A 23 -0.22 -21.99 0.84
C GLN A 23 -0.92 -20.66 1.18
N ALA A 24 -0.50 -20.00 2.26
CA ALA A 24 -1.04 -18.71 2.68
C ALA A 24 -0.48 -17.51 1.89
N MET A 25 0.64 -17.68 1.17
CA MET A 25 1.32 -16.60 0.45
C MET A 25 0.41 -15.77 -0.47
N PRO A 26 -0.51 -16.35 -1.27
CA PRO A 26 -1.41 -15.55 -2.10
C PRO A 26 -2.34 -14.66 -1.28
N GLY A 27 -2.77 -15.14 -0.11
CA GLY A 27 -3.59 -14.36 0.83
C GLY A 27 -2.79 -13.24 1.51
N ILE A 28 -1.59 -13.54 1.98
CA ILE A 28 -0.68 -12.57 2.61
C ILE A 28 -0.35 -11.44 1.63
N LEU A 29 0.00 -11.78 0.39
CA LEU A 29 0.28 -10.78 -0.64
C LEU A 29 -0.94 -9.92 -0.95
N THR A 30 -2.13 -10.52 -1.00
CA THR A 30 -3.37 -9.75 -1.19
C THR A 30 -3.59 -8.77 -0.04
N GLY A 31 -3.41 -9.22 1.19
CA GLY A 31 -3.55 -8.36 2.37
C GLY A 31 -2.53 -7.22 2.38
N ALA A 32 -1.26 -7.50 2.07
CA ALA A 32 -0.22 -6.49 1.99
C ALA A 32 -0.51 -5.42 0.92
N ILE A 33 -0.99 -5.85 -0.25
CA ILE A 33 -1.37 -4.97 -1.35
C ILE A 33 -2.52 -4.06 -0.97
N LEU A 34 -3.58 -4.63 -0.37
CA LEU A 34 -4.74 -3.85 0.10
C LEU A 34 -4.34 -2.86 1.20
N ALA A 35 -3.42 -3.25 2.09
CA ALA A 35 -2.91 -2.38 3.13
C ALA A 35 -2.14 -1.19 2.56
N VAL A 36 -1.24 -1.42 1.59
CA VAL A 36 -0.49 -0.34 0.92
C VAL A 36 -1.40 0.57 0.12
N SER A 37 -2.33 0.01 -0.67
CA SER A 37 -3.32 0.78 -1.43
C SER A 37 -4.18 1.66 -0.54
N ARG A 38 -4.58 1.14 0.61
CA ARG A 38 -5.39 1.89 1.57
C ARG A 38 -4.56 2.97 2.24
N GLY A 39 -3.36 2.63 2.72
CA GLY A 39 -2.45 3.57 3.38
C GLY A 39 -2.05 4.75 2.50
N ALA A 40 -1.93 4.55 1.19
CA ALA A 40 -1.61 5.62 0.25
C ALA A 40 -2.71 6.70 0.11
N GLY A 41 -3.93 6.44 0.57
CA GLY A 41 -5.05 7.39 0.54
C GLY A 41 -5.49 7.88 1.92
N GLU A 42 -4.85 7.45 3.00
CA GLU A 42 -5.25 7.85 4.36
C GLU A 42 -4.56 9.16 4.79
N VAL A 43 -5.32 10.25 4.80
CA VAL A 43 -4.84 11.59 5.18
C VAL A 43 -4.83 11.80 6.70
N ALA A 44 -5.85 11.33 7.41
CA ALA A 44 -6.08 11.68 8.81
C ALA A 44 -4.93 11.29 9.79
N PRO A 45 -4.36 10.07 9.77
CA PRO A 45 -3.25 9.73 10.65
C PRO A 45 -1.97 10.50 10.29
N ILE A 46 -1.75 10.77 9.02
CA ILE A 46 -0.55 11.43 8.50
C ILE A 46 -0.53 12.91 8.90
N LEU A 47 -1.68 13.54 8.95
CA LEU A 47 -1.87 14.94 9.34
C LEU A 47 -1.33 15.24 10.75
N PHE A 48 -1.36 14.25 11.66
CA PHE A 48 -0.90 14.39 13.05
C PHE A 48 0.53 13.92 13.28
N THR A 49 1.20 13.36 12.27
CA THR A 49 2.52 12.74 12.49
C THR A 49 3.67 13.52 11.91
N GLY A 50 3.72 13.77 10.64
CA GLY A 50 4.92 14.37 10.05
C GLY A 50 4.71 14.92 8.65
N ALA A 51 3.45 15.08 8.23
CA ALA A 51 3.15 15.63 6.92
C ALA A 51 3.46 17.13 6.86
N ALA A 52 4.17 17.53 5.84
CA ALA A 52 4.38 18.93 5.48
C ALA A 52 3.62 19.26 4.21
N TYR A 53 3.06 20.47 4.15
CA TYR A 53 2.38 20.96 2.95
C TYR A 53 3.33 21.12 1.77
N PHE A 54 4.53 21.63 2.04
CA PHE A 54 5.56 21.85 1.03
C PHE A 54 6.95 21.58 1.62
N LEU A 55 7.76 20.79 0.92
CA LEU A 55 9.17 20.57 1.22
C LEU A 55 9.97 20.69 -0.07
N PRO A 56 11.00 21.54 -0.11
CA PRO A 56 11.87 21.69 -1.29
C PRO A 56 12.91 20.58 -1.42
N PHE A 57 12.93 19.63 -0.49
CA PHE A 57 13.90 18.52 -0.45
C PHE A 57 13.21 17.21 -0.09
N LEU A 58 13.82 16.10 -0.45
CA LEU A 58 13.36 14.77 -0.07
C LEU A 58 13.82 14.42 1.35
N PRO A 59 12.98 13.72 2.14
CA PRO A 59 13.36 13.26 3.48
C PRO A 59 14.58 12.33 3.38
N LYS A 60 15.53 12.50 4.30
CA LYS A 60 16.76 11.71 4.38
C LYS A 60 16.78 10.76 5.57
N ALA A 61 15.95 11.02 6.57
CA ALA A 61 15.83 10.21 7.77
C ALA A 61 14.36 9.82 8.01
N PRO A 62 14.08 8.72 8.71
CA PRO A 62 12.72 8.30 9.06
C PRO A 62 11.97 9.29 9.96
N THR A 63 12.69 10.21 10.58
CA THR A 63 12.15 11.26 11.47
C THR A 63 11.90 12.59 10.76
N ASP A 64 12.28 12.70 9.49
CA ASP A 64 12.07 13.91 8.72
C ASP A 64 10.62 14.06 8.31
N GLN A 65 10.20 15.29 8.14
CA GLN A 65 8.90 15.59 7.53
C GLN A 65 8.88 15.15 6.06
N PHE A 66 7.72 14.76 5.59
CA PHE A 66 7.51 14.34 4.21
C PHE A 66 6.24 14.94 3.64
N MET A 67 6.21 15.10 2.31
CA MET A 67 5.00 15.51 1.59
C MET A 67 4.17 14.26 1.26
N GLU A 68 2.86 14.38 1.50
CA GLU A 68 1.88 13.36 1.15
C GLU A 68 0.81 14.00 0.26
N LEU A 69 0.47 13.34 -0.86
CA LEU A 69 -0.43 13.91 -1.88
C LEU A 69 -1.85 14.12 -1.36
N GLY A 70 -2.37 13.23 -0.51
CA GLY A 70 -3.71 13.37 0.07
C GLY A 70 -3.78 14.57 1.03
N TYR A 71 -2.75 14.78 1.84
CA TYR A 71 -2.64 15.97 2.69
C TYR A 71 -2.54 17.25 1.86
N HIS A 72 -1.78 17.22 0.78
CA HIS A 72 -1.67 18.35 -0.15
C HIS A 72 -3.03 18.71 -0.77
N VAL A 73 -3.79 17.71 -1.23
CA VAL A 73 -5.17 17.89 -1.71
C VAL A 73 -6.06 18.49 -0.63
N PHE A 74 -5.98 17.99 0.60
CA PHE A 74 -6.76 18.48 1.73
C PHE A 74 -6.49 19.98 1.99
N VAL A 75 -5.23 20.38 2.06
CA VAL A 75 -4.83 21.77 2.30
C VAL A 75 -5.29 22.68 1.14
N LEU A 76 -5.09 22.28 -0.11
CA LEU A 76 -5.55 23.03 -1.28
C LEU A 76 -7.07 23.19 -1.30
N ALA A 77 -7.81 22.18 -0.86
CA ALA A 77 -9.28 22.21 -0.87
C ALA A 77 -9.89 23.01 0.28
N THR A 78 -9.20 23.07 1.45
CA THR A 78 -9.80 23.61 2.68
C THR A 78 -9.14 24.87 3.21
N GLN A 79 -7.86 25.10 2.89
CA GLN A 79 -7.06 26.16 3.48
C GLN A 79 -6.50 27.15 2.44
N SER A 80 -6.87 27.02 1.17
CA SER A 80 -6.42 27.96 0.15
C SER A 80 -7.10 29.30 0.31
N PRO A 81 -6.35 30.42 0.37
CA PRO A 81 -6.91 31.76 0.42
C PRO A 81 -7.58 32.19 -0.90
N ASP A 82 -7.18 31.61 -2.01
CA ASP A 82 -7.78 31.82 -3.33
C ASP A 82 -8.12 30.47 -3.97
N VAL A 83 -9.39 30.08 -3.84
CA VAL A 83 -9.91 28.80 -4.33
C VAL A 83 -9.88 28.74 -5.85
N ASP A 84 -10.15 29.84 -6.54
CA ASP A 84 -10.23 29.84 -8.00
C ASP A 84 -8.85 29.74 -8.64
N ALA A 85 -7.86 30.42 -8.11
CA ALA A 85 -6.47 30.32 -8.56
C ALA A 85 -5.86 28.93 -8.29
N THR A 86 -6.26 28.26 -7.21
CA THR A 86 -5.70 26.95 -6.83
C THR A 86 -6.45 25.75 -7.42
N ARG A 87 -7.64 25.94 -8.01
CA ARG A 87 -8.43 24.87 -8.65
C ARG A 87 -7.63 24.03 -9.66
N PRO A 88 -6.89 24.57 -10.62
CA PRO A 88 -6.15 23.77 -11.58
C PRO A 88 -5.11 22.87 -10.90
N LEU A 89 -4.43 23.38 -9.87
CA LEU A 89 -3.45 22.64 -9.10
C LEU A 89 -4.11 21.53 -8.28
N LEU A 90 -5.25 21.81 -7.65
CA LEU A 90 -6.05 20.83 -6.92
C LEU A 90 -6.45 19.67 -7.82
N PHE A 91 -7.07 19.94 -8.96
CA PHE A 91 -7.47 18.87 -9.90
C PHE A 91 -6.29 18.11 -10.47
N GLY A 92 -5.17 18.78 -10.75
CA GLY A 92 -3.93 18.12 -11.16
C GLY A 92 -3.41 17.16 -10.10
N THR A 93 -3.36 17.58 -8.84
CA THR A 93 -2.90 16.75 -7.72
C THR A 93 -3.83 15.55 -7.47
N VAL A 94 -5.15 15.77 -7.55
CA VAL A 94 -6.14 14.68 -7.45
C VAL A 94 -5.97 13.69 -8.58
N LEU A 95 -5.76 14.15 -9.81
CA LEU A 95 -5.51 13.27 -10.95
C LEU A 95 -4.26 12.42 -10.76
N VAL A 96 -3.16 13.02 -10.31
CA VAL A 96 -1.91 12.29 -10.01
C VAL A 96 -2.13 11.25 -8.92
N LEU A 97 -2.84 11.59 -7.84
CA LEU A 97 -3.18 10.66 -6.77
C LEU A 97 -4.01 9.48 -7.26
N LEU A 98 -5.03 9.74 -8.10
CA LEU A 98 -5.86 8.70 -8.70
C LEU A 98 -5.05 7.79 -9.62
N LEU A 99 -4.21 8.35 -10.47
CA LEU A 99 -3.34 7.56 -11.36
C LEU A 99 -2.36 6.72 -10.56
N LEU A 100 -1.74 7.28 -9.53
CA LEU A 100 -0.81 6.56 -8.67
C LEU A 100 -1.49 5.38 -7.96
N THR A 101 -2.64 5.61 -7.33
CA THR A 101 -3.41 4.56 -6.65
C THR A 101 -3.91 3.49 -7.63
N PHE A 102 -4.35 3.89 -8.82
CA PHE A 102 -4.75 2.96 -9.88
C PHE A 102 -3.58 2.08 -10.34
N LEU A 103 -2.41 2.67 -10.59
CA LEU A 103 -1.21 1.93 -11.00
C LEU A 103 -0.72 0.97 -9.91
N LEU A 104 -0.74 1.40 -8.64
CA LEU A 104 -0.42 0.54 -7.51
C LEU A 104 -1.38 -0.65 -7.44
N ASN A 105 -2.69 -0.41 -7.53
CA ASN A 105 -3.69 -1.48 -7.53
C ASN A 105 -3.54 -2.43 -8.71
N LEU A 106 -3.32 -1.91 -9.93
CA LEU A 106 -3.12 -2.71 -11.12
C LEU A 106 -1.87 -3.60 -11.00
N THR A 107 -0.76 -3.03 -10.54
CA THR A 107 0.48 -3.78 -10.28
C THR A 107 0.25 -4.89 -9.27
N ALA A 108 -0.48 -4.60 -8.25
CA ALA A 108 -0.86 -5.50 -7.20
C ALA A 108 -1.70 -6.70 -7.72
N ILE A 109 -2.73 -6.42 -8.49
CA ILE A 109 -3.61 -7.45 -9.09
C ILE A 109 -2.81 -8.33 -10.05
N THR A 110 -1.98 -7.73 -10.90
CA THR A 110 -1.16 -8.48 -11.87
C THR A 110 -0.11 -9.36 -11.17
N LEU A 111 0.55 -8.85 -10.13
CA LEU A 111 1.51 -9.61 -9.34
C LEU A 111 0.83 -10.81 -8.65
N ARG A 112 -0.35 -10.58 -8.04
CA ARG A 112 -1.16 -11.64 -7.44
C ARG A 112 -1.54 -12.72 -8.46
N ALA A 113 -2.02 -12.32 -9.63
CA ALA A 113 -2.42 -13.25 -10.68
C ALA A 113 -1.24 -14.12 -11.14
N ARG A 114 -0.06 -13.51 -11.36
CA ARG A 114 1.17 -14.23 -11.73
C ARG A 114 1.63 -15.21 -10.66
N LEU A 115 1.62 -14.79 -9.39
CA LEU A 115 2.02 -15.66 -8.28
C LEU A 115 1.06 -16.82 -8.09
N ARG A 116 -0.26 -16.58 -8.21
CA ARG A 116 -1.27 -17.65 -8.14
C ARG A 116 -1.11 -18.65 -9.28
N ALA A 117 -0.87 -18.18 -10.50
CA ALA A 117 -0.64 -19.07 -11.64
C ALA A 117 0.62 -19.94 -11.45
N ARG A 118 1.71 -19.38 -10.91
CA ARG A 118 2.94 -20.15 -10.61
C ARG A 118 2.75 -21.19 -9.51
N LEU A 119 1.91 -20.91 -8.51
CA LEU A 119 1.65 -21.86 -7.41
C LEU A 119 0.70 -22.98 -7.83
N LEU A 120 -0.27 -22.69 -8.72
CA LEU A 120 -1.22 -23.68 -9.24
C LEU A 120 -0.65 -24.51 -10.40
N GLY A 121 0.26 -23.94 -11.21
CA GLY A 121 0.91 -24.63 -12.34
C GLY A 121 2.10 -25.50 -11.94
N ARG A 122 2.33 -25.73 -10.65
CA ARG A 122 3.43 -26.54 -10.10
C ARG A 122 2.98 -27.93 -9.64
N ASN A 123 1.78 -28.36 -10.07
CA ASN A 123 1.31 -29.75 -9.92
C ASN A 123 1.43 -30.49 -11.26
#